data_441f797a05c76c30149c560fcf9cbc9b
#
_entry.id   441f797a05c76c30149c560fcf9cbc9b
#
_cell.length_a   1.000
_cell.length_b   1.000
_cell.length_c   1.000
_cell.angle_alpha   90.00
_cell.angle_beta   90.00
_cell.angle_gamma   90.00
#
_symmetry.space_group_name_H-M   'P 1'
#
loop_
_entity.id
_entity.type
_entity.pdbx_description
1 polymer ?
#
loop_
_entity_poly.entity_id
_entity_poly.type
_entity_poly.pdbx_seq_one_letter_code
_entity_poly.pdbx_strand_id
1 'polypeptide(L)'
;MLHLSSRPDPASPMPYFPVFLDLRGRSVLLAGGGDAAASKARLLIRAGADILLLAAEVGEEMLELLESGAIRRRETEFRPELLDGVTIAMDGSGDPDLTDRIRCAAFTRHVLVNVVDVPEQCDFTVPAILDRSPVVVAVSTGGGAPALARNIRQRLEAAIPAGYASLARAAQRARHGVRHTLSTTRDRQRFWDRVLSGSLADRLMAMDEDGAVEEIMAELSRF
;
A
#
# COMPACT_ATOMS: atom_id res chain seq x y z
N MET A 1 21.88 -9.55 20.75
CA MET A 1 21.40 -8.51 21.68
C MET A 1 21.32 -7.18 20.91
N LEU A 2 20.14 -6.83 20.38
CA LEU A 2 19.91 -5.56 19.71
C LEU A 2 19.55 -4.53 20.78
N HIS A 3 20.45 -3.59 21.04
CA HIS A 3 20.15 -2.43 21.89
C HIS A 3 19.11 -1.56 21.19
N LEU A 4 17.85 -1.74 21.58
CA LEU A 4 16.76 -0.79 21.32
C LEU A 4 16.84 0.32 22.37
N SER A 5 17.71 1.31 22.17
CA SER A 5 17.63 2.55 22.92
C SER A 5 18.22 3.72 22.13
N SER A 6 17.42 4.26 21.25
CA SER A 6 17.39 5.70 21.02
C SER A 6 15.97 6.07 20.62
N ARG A 7 15.25 6.71 21.53
CA ARG A 7 14.04 7.43 21.14
C ARG A 7 14.48 8.41 20.04
N PRO A 8 13.72 8.50 18.91
CA PRO A 8 14.03 9.50 17.91
C PRO A 8 14.11 10.87 18.56
N ASP A 9 15.08 11.67 18.15
CA ASP A 9 15.19 13.05 18.59
C ASP A 9 13.89 13.77 18.24
N PRO A 10 13.10 14.26 19.20
CA PRO A 10 11.85 14.95 18.93
C PRO A 10 12.06 16.27 18.15
N ALA A 11 13.31 16.74 17.99
CA ALA A 11 13.66 17.92 17.23
C ALA A 11 13.83 17.66 15.73
N SER A 12 13.89 16.38 15.26
CA SER A 12 13.97 16.08 13.83
C SER A 12 12.56 15.80 13.28
N PRO A 13 12.00 16.73 12.49
CA PRO A 13 10.67 16.53 11.94
C PRO A 13 10.65 15.32 10.98
N MET A 14 9.59 14.51 11.08
CA MET A 14 9.34 13.42 10.13
C MET A 14 9.00 14.03 8.76
N PRO A 15 9.79 13.74 7.69
CA PRO A 15 9.62 14.43 6.41
C PRO A 15 8.32 14.09 5.68
N TYR A 16 7.75 12.88 5.94
CA TYR A 16 6.48 12.42 5.36
C TYR A 16 5.59 11.79 6.41
N PHE A 17 4.32 12.11 6.37
CA PHE A 17 3.32 11.45 7.22
C PHE A 17 2.90 10.11 6.60
N PRO A 18 3.11 8.96 7.28
CA PRO A 18 2.79 7.66 6.73
C PRO A 18 1.29 7.39 6.78
N VAL A 19 0.71 7.08 5.63
CA VAL A 19 -0.70 6.70 5.47
C VAL A 19 -0.84 5.53 4.51
N PHE A 20 -1.92 4.75 4.66
CA PHE A 20 -2.39 3.78 3.69
C PHE A 20 -3.67 4.32 3.06
N LEU A 21 -3.67 4.48 1.72
CA LEU A 21 -4.81 4.95 0.97
C LEU A 21 -5.65 3.77 0.47
N ASP A 22 -6.95 3.82 0.68
CA ASP A 22 -7.87 2.90 0.02
C ASP A 22 -8.23 3.44 -1.37
N LEU A 23 -7.65 2.84 -2.39
CA LEU A 23 -7.87 3.23 -3.79
C LEU A 23 -8.90 2.36 -4.51
N ARG A 24 -9.55 1.42 -3.84
CA ARG A 24 -10.53 0.52 -4.46
C ARG A 24 -11.69 1.30 -5.07
N GLY A 25 -11.82 1.20 -6.40
CA GLY A 25 -12.83 1.92 -7.17
C GLY A 25 -12.66 3.44 -7.24
N ARG A 26 -11.50 3.95 -6.80
CA ARG A 26 -11.20 5.39 -6.88
C ARG A 26 -10.45 5.70 -8.16
N SER A 27 -10.79 6.83 -8.77
CA SER A 27 -10.12 7.32 -9.97
C SER A 27 -8.70 7.80 -9.65
N VAL A 28 -7.75 7.36 -10.47
CA VAL A 28 -6.34 7.75 -10.41
C VAL A 28 -5.87 8.14 -11.80
N LEU A 29 -5.26 9.32 -11.96
CA LEU A 29 -4.59 9.69 -13.20
C LEU A 29 -3.19 9.10 -13.21
N LEU A 30 -2.83 8.38 -14.28
CA LEU A 30 -1.47 7.91 -14.54
C LEU A 30 -1.00 8.50 -15.88
N ALA A 31 -0.02 9.37 -15.84
CA ALA A 31 0.60 9.92 -17.05
C ALA A 31 1.87 9.15 -17.42
N GLY A 32 2.04 8.92 -18.73
CA GLY A 32 3.16 8.19 -19.32
C GLY A 32 2.81 6.77 -19.78
N GLY A 33 3.44 6.35 -20.89
CA GLY A 33 3.22 5.04 -21.52
C GLY A 33 4.40 4.08 -21.44
N GLY A 34 5.54 4.51 -20.88
CA GLY A 34 6.76 3.69 -20.77
C GLY A 34 6.78 2.80 -19.52
N ASP A 35 7.90 2.09 -19.34
CA ASP A 35 8.11 1.08 -18.28
C ASP A 35 7.94 1.64 -16.86
N ALA A 36 8.38 2.87 -16.63
CA ALA A 36 8.21 3.54 -15.34
C ALA A 36 6.72 3.69 -14.98
N ALA A 37 5.90 4.14 -15.93
CA ALA A 37 4.46 4.24 -15.77
C ALA A 37 3.79 2.86 -15.67
N ALA A 38 4.20 1.87 -16.47
CA ALA A 38 3.70 0.49 -16.40
C ALA A 38 3.95 -0.15 -15.02
N SER A 39 5.12 0.08 -14.45
CA SER A 39 5.43 -0.35 -13.07
C SER A 39 4.48 0.25 -12.04
N LYS A 40 4.12 1.54 -12.17
CA LYS A 40 3.13 2.20 -11.30
C LYS A 40 1.72 1.68 -11.56
N ALA A 41 1.37 1.46 -12.84
CA ALA A 41 0.08 0.87 -13.20
C ALA A 41 -0.17 -0.48 -12.50
N ARG A 42 0.82 -1.38 -12.48
CA ARG A 42 0.71 -2.66 -11.77
C ARG A 42 0.42 -2.51 -10.28
N LEU A 43 1.04 -1.53 -9.62
CA LEU A 43 0.76 -1.24 -8.21
C LEU A 43 -0.66 -0.72 -8.00
N LEU A 44 -1.11 0.20 -8.86
CA LEU A 44 -2.44 0.78 -8.81
C LEU A 44 -3.53 -0.26 -9.09
N ILE A 45 -3.30 -1.16 -10.06
CA ILE A 45 -4.20 -2.29 -10.35
C ILE A 45 -4.32 -3.20 -9.13
N ARG A 46 -3.21 -3.55 -8.48
CA ARG A 46 -3.22 -4.35 -7.24
C ARG A 46 -3.94 -3.65 -6.09
N ALA A 47 -3.91 -2.32 -6.05
CA ALA A 47 -4.65 -1.51 -5.08
C ALA A 47 -6.14 -1.36 -5.44
N GLY A 48 -6.59 -1.89 -6.58
CA GLY A 48 -7.97 -1.81 -7.04
C GLY A 48 -8.40 -0.44 -7.55
N ALA A 49 -7.45 0.41 -7.97
CA ALA A 49 -7.72 1.73 -8.51
C ALA A 49 -8.37 1.65 -9.90
N ASP A 50 -9.22 2.61 -10.21
CA ASP A 50 -9.73 2.87 -11.55
C ASP A 50 -8.78 3.85 -12.26
N ILE A 51 -7.94 3.31 -13.15
CA ILE A 51 -6.85 4.06 -13.77
C ILE A 51 -7.35 4.78 -15.02
N LEU A 52 -7.17 6.10 -15.06
CA LEU A 52 -7.20 6.90 -16.26
C LEU A 52 -5.76 7.08 -16.75
N LEU A 53 -5.40 6.36 -17.83
CA LEU A 53 -4.09 6.49 -18.45
C LEU A 53 -4.06 7.71 -19.38
N LEU A 54 -3.08 8.56 -19.19
CA LEU A 54 -2.75 9.67 -20.08
C LEU A 54 -1.44 9.35 -20.82
N ALA A 55 -1.54 8.92 -22.05
CA ALA A 55 -0.37 8.56 -22.87
C ALA A 55 -0.69 8.64 -24.36
N ALA A 56 0.06 9.43 -25.11
CA ALA A 56 -0.02 9.47 -26.59
C ALA A 56 0.52 8.16 -27.18
N GLU A 57 1.69 7.73 -26.68
CA GLU A 57 2.35 6.49 -27.08
C GLU A 57 2.44 5.54 -25.89
N VAL A 58 2.45 4.24 -26.14
CA VAL A 58 2.57 3.21 -25.12
C VAL A 58 3.61 2.18 -25.52
N GLY A 59 4.46 1.80 -24.56
CA GLY A 59 5.39 0.68 -24.69
C GLY A 59 4.70 -0.66 -24.52
N GLU A 60 5.44 -1.74 -24.78
CA GLU A 60 4.95 -3.12 -24.77
C GLU A 60 4.27 -3.50 -23.45
N GLU A 61 4.91 -3.23 -22.30
CA GLU A 61 4.37 -3.54 -20.98
C GLU A 61 3.05 -2.81 -20.67
N MET A 62 2.91 -1.56 -21.11
CA MET A 62 1.67 -0.80 -20.95
C MET A 62 0.58 -1.27 -21.89
N LEU A 63 0.96 -1.68 -23.13
CA LEU A 63 0.04 -2.25 -24.09
C LEU A 63 -0.61 -3.54 -23.58
N GLU A 64 0.17 -4.44 -22.97
CA GLU A 64 -0.35 -5.65 -22.32
C GLU A 64 -1.42 -5.34 -21.26
N LEU A 65 -1.21 -4.30 -20.45
CA LEU A 65 -2.16 -3.89 -19.41
C LEU A 65 -3.46 -3.33 -20.01
N LEU A 66 -3.38 -2.67 -21.16
CA LEU A 66 -4.56 -2.20 -21.90
C LEU A 66 -5.31 -3.37 -22.56
N GLU A 67 -4.59 -4.28 -23.22
CA GLU A 67 -5.18 -5.44 -23.92
C GLU A 67 -5.83 -6.43 -22.95
N SER A 68 -5.27 -6.61 -21.76
CA SER A 68 -5.87 -7.42 -20.69
C SER A 68 -7.15 -6.80 -20.09
N GLY A 69 -7.46 -5.53 -20.41
CA GLY A 69 -8.58 -4.80 -19.85
C GLY A 69 -8.35 -4.34 -18.39
N ALA A 70 -7.12 -4.46 -17.87
CA ALA A 70 -6.75 -3.98 -16.55
C ALA A 70 -6.77 -2.44 -16.47
N ILE A 71 -6.51 -1.77 -17.59
CA ILE A 71 -6.69 -0.33 -17.78
C ILE A 71 -7.73 -0.13 -18.91
N ARG A 72 -8.83 0.53 -18.59
CA ARG A 72 -9.99 0.66 -19.50
C ARG A 72 -10.14 2.04 -20.10
N ARG A 73 -9.53 3.06 -19.50
CA ARG A 73 -9.64 4.46 -19.94
C ARG A 73 -8.28 4.99 -20.32
N ARG A 74 -8.15 5.47 -21.55
CA ARG A 74 -6.95 6.10 -22.09
C ARG A 74 -7.29 7.41 -22.77
N GLU A 75 -6.50 8.44 -22.46
CA GLU A 75 -6.50 9.74 -23.12
C GLU A 75 -5.10 9.99 -23.72
N THR A 76 -5.04 10.73 -24.80
CA THR A 76 -3.78 11.04 -25.49
C THR A 76 -3.30 12.46 -25.23
N GLU A 77 -4.21 13.35 -24.82
CA GLU A 77 -3.92 14.75 -24.55
C GLU A 77 -4.37 15.16 -23.16
N PHE A 78 -3.54 15.90 -22.45
CA PHE A 78 -3.88 16.41 -21.15
C PHE A 78 -4.83 17.60 -21.23
N ARG A 79 -5.92 17.48 -20.48
CA ARG A 79 -6.87 18.56 -20.16
C ARG A 79 -7.05 18.61 -18.64
N PRO A 80 -7.11 19.83 -18.03
CA PRO A 80 -7.28 19.95 -16.57
C PRO A 80 -8.48 19.17 -16.01
N GLU A 81 -9.54 19.00 -16.79
CA GLU A 81 -10.77 18.29 -16.42
C GLU A 81 -10.54 16.77 -16.19
N LEU A 82 -9.45 16.21 -16.71
CA LEU A 82 -9.07 14.81 -16.44
C LEU A 82 -8.75 14.56 -14.97
N LEU A 83 -8.52 15.63 -14.19
CA LEU A 83 -8.32 15.56 -12.75
C LEU A 83 -9.59 15.71 -11.93
N ASP A 84 -10.75 15.95 -12.57
CA ASP A 84 -12.00 16.08 -11.85
C ASP A 84 -12.42 14.74 -11.23
N GLY A 85 -12.56 14.70 -9.90
CA GLY A 85 -12.87 13.48 -9.14
C GLY A 85 -11.70 12.48 -9.00
N VAL A 86 -10.51 12.82 -9.45
CA VAL A 86 -9.29 12.03 -9.25
C VAL A 86 -8.82 12.12 -7.80
N THR A 87 -8.44 10.99 -7.22
CA THR A 87 -7.94 10.92 -5.83
C THR A 87 -6.46 11.27 -5.73
N ILE A 88 -5.64 10.70 -6.61
CA ILE A 88 -4.21 11.00 -6.74
C ILE A 88 -3.81 10.97 -8.21
N ALA A 89 -2.74 11.66 -8.56
CA ALA A 89 -2.11 11.60 -9.87
C ALA A 89 -0.69 11.07 -9.74
N MET A 90 -0.27 10.24 -10.69
CA MET A 90 1.11 9.77 -10.82
C MET A 90 1.62 10.12 -12.22
N ASP A 91 2.75 10.81 -12.28
CA ASP A 91 3.37 11.19 -13.54
C ASP A 91 4.68 10.43 -13.75
N GLY A 92 4.68 9.56 -14.73
CA GLY A 92 5.83 8.80 -15.23
C GLY A 92 6.09 9.09 -16.70
N SER A 93 5.64 10.24 -17.20
CA SER A 93 5.82 10.65 -18.60
C SER A 93 7.27 11.01 -18.94
N GLY A 94 8.00 11.57 -17.98
CA GLY A 94 9.32 12.16 -18.20
C GLY A 94 9.29 13.45 -19.02
N ASP A 95 8.11 14.05 -19.21
CA ASP A 95 7.90 15.32 -19.93
C ASP A 95 7.70 16.47 -18.91
N PRO A 96 8.68 17.38 -18.76
CA PRO A 96 8.57 18.47 -17.78
C PRO A 96 7.40 19.42 -18.03
N ASP A 97 7.06 19.70 -19.29
CA ASP A 97 5.96 20.60 -19.64
C ASP A 97 4.61 19.98 -19.27
N LEU A 98 4.45 18.67 -19.50
CA LEU A 98 3.28 17.93 -19.07
C LEU A 98 3.20 17.85 -17.54
N THR A 99 4.31 17.58 -16.88
CA THR A 99 4.43 17.56 -15.41
C THR A 99 3.95 18.87 -14.81
N ASP A 100 4.42 20.01 -15.29
CA ASP A 100 4.04 21.32 -14.79
C ASP A 100 2.55 21.60 -14.99
N ARG A 101 1.99 21.22 -16.13
CA ARG A 101 0.56 21.35 -16.42
C ARG A 101 -0.29 20.49 -15.49
N ILE A 102 0.12 19.23 -15.27
CA ILE A 102 -0.57 18.32 -14.32
C ILE A 102 -0.52 18.89 -12.92
N ARG A 103 0.64 19.30 -12.42
CA ARG A 103 0.83 19.82 -11.07
C ARG A 103 0.02 21.12 -10.84
N CYS A 104 0.05 22.03 -11.80
CA CYS A 104 -0.73 23.27 -11.71
C CYS A 104 -2.24 22.99 -11.62
N ALA A 105 -2.76 22.10 -12.46
CA ALA A 105 -4.17 21.72 -12.46
C ALA A 105 -4.56 20.89 -11.22
N ALA A 106 -3.66 20.04 -10.72
CA ALA A 106 -3.84 19.24 -9.52
C ALA A 106 -3.92 20.11 -8.25
N PHE A 107 -3.04 21.11 -8.14
CA PHE A 107 -3.05 22.05 -7.02
C PHE A 107 -4.41 22.73 -6.84
N THR A 108 -5.03 23.22 -7.91
CA THR A 108 -6.34 23.87 -7.85
C THR A 108 -7.49 22.92 -7.52
N ARG A 109 -7.28 21.60 -7.69
CA ARG A 109 -8.27 20.53 -7.42
C ARG A 109 -7.99 19.75 -6.15
N HIS A 110 -6.93 20.11 -5.41
CA HIS A 110 -6.47 19.40 -4.21
C HIS A 110 -6.15 17.92 -4.48
N VAL A 111 -5.67 17.60 -5.68
CA VAL A 111 -5.19 16.28 -6.06
C VAL A 111 -3.71 16.18 -5.72
N LEU A 112 -3.32 15.16 -4.94
CA LEU A 112 -1.91 14.92 -4.62
C LEU A 112 -1.19 14.30 -5.83
N VAL A 113 0.04 14.76 -6.10
CA VAL A 113 0.83 14.33 -7.24
C VAL A 113 2.10 13.60 -6.81
N ASN A 114 2.41 12.49 -7.48
CA ASN A 114 3.73 11.86 -7.45
C ASN A 114 4.37 11.96 -8.84
N VAL A 115 5.53 12.57 -8.92
CA VAL A 115 6.34 12.63 -10.14
C VAL A 115 7.45 11.60 -10.01
N VAL A 116 7.49 10.64 -10.94
CA VAL A 116 8.45 9.53 -10.88
C VAL A 116 9.87 10.06 -11.02
N ASP A 117 10.76 9.65 -10.12
CA ASP A 117 12.17 10.01 -10.04
C ASP A 117 12.47 11.51 -9.79
N VAL A 118 11.45 12.32 -9.42
CA VAL A 118 11.59 13.75 -9.10
C VAL A 118 11.01 14.04 -7.71
N PRO A 119 11.68 13.65 -6.61
CA PRO A 119 11.14 13.74 -5.25
C PRO A 119 10.68 15.14 -4.83
N GLU A 120 11.39 16.19 -5.28
CA GLU A 120 11.10 17.59 -4.96
C GLU A 120 9.79 18.10 -5.58
N GLN A 121 9.23 17.37 -6.53
CA GLN A 121 7.96 17.68 -7.17
C GLN A 121 6.81 16.79 -6.68
N CYS A 122 7.05 15.97 -5.66
CA CYS A 122 6.08 15.01 -5.13
C CYS A 122 5.38 15.53 -3.87
N ASP A 123 4.04 15.43 -3.84
CA ASP A 123 3.24 15.61 -2.61
C ASP A 123 3.27 14.34 -1.74
N PHE A 124 3.48 13.17 -2.35
CA PHE A 124 3.63 11.88 -1.66
C PHE A 124 4.67 10.99 -2.37
N THR A 125 5.20 10.02 -1.65
CA THR A 125 6.17 9.05 -2.19
C THR A 125 5.59 7.63 -2.18
N VAL A 126 6.01 6.82 -3.17
CA VAL A 126 5.70 5.39 -3.19
C VAL A 126 6.84 4.65 -2.47
N PRO A 127 6.57 3.98 -1.34
CA PRO A 127 7.59 3.30 -0.54
C PRO A 127 8.01 1.97 -1.17
N ALA A 128 9.06 1.34 -0.60
CA ALA A 128 9.31 -0.08 -0.83
C ALA A 128 8.27 -0.90 -0.06
N ILE A 129 7.51 -1.75 -0.75
CA ILE A 129 6.36 -2.46 -0.21
C ILE A 129 6.68 -3.93 -0.02
N LEU A 130 6.42 -4.46 1.19
CA LEU A 130 6.29 -5.89 1.46
C LEU A 130 4.80 -6.19 1.63
N ASP A 131 4.25 -6.90 0.66
CA ASP A 131 2.85 -7.27 0.62
C ASP A 131 2.66 -8.73 1.09
N ARG A 132 1.98 -8.87 2.21
CA ARG A 132 1.45 -10.11 2.79
C ARG A 132 -0.04 -9.92 3.09
N SER A 133 -0.77 -9.38 2.12
CA SER A 133 -2.17 -8.96 2.33
C SER A 133 -3.00 -9.96 3.13
N PRO A 134 -3.71 -9.47 4.16
CA PRO A 134 -3.98 -8.06 4.48
C PRO A 134 -2.88 -7.34 5.29
N VAL A 135 -1.75 -8.00 5.61
CA VAL A 135 -0.61 -7.34 6.26
C VAL A 135 0.28 -6.70 5.20
N VAL A 136 0.46 -5.39 5.30
CA VAL A 136 1.31 -4.62 4.38
C VAL A 136 2.33 -3.83 5.18
N VAL A 137 3.59 -3.89 4.77
CA VAL A 137 4.68 -3.08 5.34
C VAL A 137 5.22 -2.15 4.28
N ALA A 138 5.33 -0.88 4.62
CA ALA A 138 5.86 0.17 3.77
C ALA A 138 7.15 0.73 4.38
N VAL A 139 8.22 0.78 3.59
CA VAL A 139 9.52 1.31 4.02
C VAL A 139 9.89 2.50 3.16
N SER A 140 10.04 3.65 3.78
CA SER A 140 10.49 4.89 3.13
C SER A 140 11.75 5.42 3.78
N THR A 141 12.62 6.01 2.98
CA THR A 141 13.82 6.76 3.41
C THR A 141 13.72 8.23 3.02
N GLY A 142 12.49 8.73 2.84
CA GLY A 142 12.23 10.10 2.41
C GLY A 142 12.73 10.42 1.00
N GLY A 143 12.89 9.40 0.14
CA GLY A 143 13.46 9.58 -1.22
C GLY A 143 14.99 9.57 -1.26
N GLY A 144 15.68 9.76 -0.12
CA GLY A 144 17.13 9.93 -0.09
C GLY A 144 17.97 8.66 -0.33
N ALA A 145 17.41 7.46 -0.06
CA ALA A 145 18.17 6.21 -0.16
C ALA A 145 17.28 5.02 -0.60
N PRO A 146 16.85 4.95 -1.88
CA PRO A 146 15.95 3.88 -2.35
C PRO A 146 16.55 2.47 -2.20
N ALA A 147 17.88 2.32 -2.37
CA ALA A 147 18.57 1.04 -2.18
C ALA A 147 18.50 0.56 -0.72
N LEU A 148 18.60 1.48 0.25
CA LEU A 148 18.46 1.16 1.66
C LEU A 148 17.02 0.71 1.98
N ALA A 149 16.00 1.41 1.45
CA ALA A 149 14.61 1.02 1.62
C ALA A 149 14.34 -0.40 1.09
N ARG A 150 14.87 -0.75 -0.10
CA ARG A 150 14.79 -2.11 -0.66
C ARG A 150 15.49 -3.14 0.21
N ASN A 151 16.70 -2.83 0.72
CA ASN A 151 17.44 -3.74 1.60
C ASN A 151 16.69 -4.01 2.91
N ILE A 152 16.13 -2.98 3.54
CA ILE A 152 15.31 -3.12 4.75
C ILE A 152 14.08 -3.99 4.44
N ARG A 153 13.38 -3.73 3.32
CA ARG A 153 12.23 -4.54 2.89
C ARG A 153 12.61 -6.02 2.74
N GLN A 154 13.75 -6.33 2.11
CA GLN A 154 14.23 -7.72 1.97
C GLN A 154 14.50 -8.39 3.33
N ARG A 155 15.09 -7.68 4.29
CA ARG A 155 15.27 -8.20 5.66
C ARG A 155 13.95 -8.48 6.36
N LEU A 156 12.95 -7.62 6.15
CA LEU A 156 11.62 -7.80 6.71
C LEU A 156 10.88 -9.01 6.09
N GLU A 157 11.20 -9.42 4.88
CA GLU A 157 10.62 -10.63 4.27
C GLU A 157 10.86 -11.90 5.10
N ALA A 158 12.04 -12.03 5.71
CA ALA A 158 12.36 -13.14 6.59
C ALA A 158 11.65 -13.04 7.96
N ALA A 159 11.47 -11.82 8.46
CA ALA A 159 10.80 -11.56 9.74
C ALA A 159 9.27 -11.64 9.65
N ILE A 160 8.71 -11.44 8.45
CA ILE A 160 7.26 -11.43 8.19
C ILE A 160 6.96 -12.45 7.08
N PRO A 161 6.98 -13.76 7.38
CA PRO A 161 6.68 -14.82 6.43
C PRO A 161 5.21 -14.81 5.99
N ALA A 162 4.90 -15.54 4.92
CA ALA A 162 3.55 -15.60 4.31
C ALA A 162 2.43 -16.00 5.30
N GLY A 163 2.76 -16.77 6.34
CA GLY A 163 1.82 -17.19 7.38
C GLY A 163 1.11 -16.04 8.09
N TYR A 164 1.73 -14.85 8.16
CA TYR A 164 1.05 -13.66 8.71
C TYR A 164 -0.20 -13.26 7.91
N ALA A 165 -0.22 -13.51 6.60
CA ALA A 165 -1.41 -13.27 5.79
C ALA A 165 -2.59 -14.14 6.23
N SER A 166 -2.35 -15.46 6.42
CA SER A 166 -3.38 -16.41 6.87
C SER A 166 -3.84 -16.10 8.29
N LEU A 167 -2.90 -15.84 9.20
CA LEU A 167 -3.20 -15.44 10.57
C LEU A 167 -4.08 -14.17 10.63
N ALA A 168 -3.74 -13.15 9.84
CA ALA A 168 -4.51 -11.91 9.82
C ALA A 168 -5.94 -12.12 9.26
N ARG A 169 -6.09 -12.94 8.19
CA ARG A 169 -7.41 -13.28 7.67
C ARG A 169 -8.23 -14.10 8.67
N ALA A 170 -7.63 -15.09 9.31
CA ALA A 170 -8.29 -15.87 10.36
C ALA A 170 -8.76 -14.98 11.52
N ALA A 171 -7.90 -14.06 11.99
CA ALA A 171 -8.25 -13.10 13.02
C ALA A 171 -9.41 -12.17 12.60
N GLN A 172 -9.43 -11.71 11.35
CA GLN A 172 -10.53 -10.90 10.82
C GLN A 172 -11.86 -11.67 10.82
N ARG A 173 -11.85 -12.94 10.41
CA ARG A 173 -13.03 -13.81 10.40
C ARG A 173 -13.54 -14.09 11.81
N ALA A 174 -12.65 -14.39 12.75
CA ALA A 174 -13.00 -14.65 14.15
C ALA A 174 -13.46 -13.40 14.91
N ARG A 175 -13.17 -12.19 14.40
CA ARG A 175 -13.39 -10.91 15.10
C ARG A 175 -14.83 -10.71 15.57
N HIS A 176 -15.80 -11.12 14.76
CA HIS A 176 -17.22 -10.97 15.13
C HIS A 176 -17.58 -11.84 16.35
N GLY A 177 -17.18 -13.12 16.36
CA GLY A 177 -17.39 -14.03 17.48
C GLY A 177 -16.73 -13.53 18.76
N VAL A 178 -15.49 -13.07 18.67
CA VAL A 178 -14.77 -12.50 19.83
C VAL A 178 -15.49 -11.25 20.37
N ARG A 179 -15.99 -10.36 19.51
CA ARG A 179 -16.75 -9.18 19.95
C ARG A 179 -18.08 -9.51 20.60
N HIS A 180 -18.73 -10.59 20.15
CA HIS A 180 -19.98 -11.03 20.72
C HIS A 180 -19.79 -11.67 22.11
N THR A 181 -18.71 -12.44 22.28
CA THR A 181 -18.43 -13.16 23.55
C THR A 181 -17.78 -12.27 24.59
N LEU A 182 -16.82 -11.43 24.20
CA LEU A 182 -16.09 -10.56 25.12
C LEU A 182 -16.64 -9.12 25.08
N SER A 183 -17.36 -8.74 26.13
CA SER A 183 -18.06 -7.45 26.20
C SER A 183 -17.12 -6.26 26.36
N THR A 184 -16.00 -6.41 27.11
CA THR A 184 -15.10 -5.29 27.38
C THR A 184 -13.97 -5.16 26.35
N THR A 185 -13.54 -3.92 26.06
CA THR A 185 -12.38 -3.65 25.19
C THR A 185 -11.10 -4.25 25.76
N ARG A 186 -10.96 -4.24 27.10
CA ARG A 186 -9.79 -4.76 27.82
C ARG A 186 -9.65 -6.26 27.63
N ASP A 187 -10.74 -7.02 27.74
CA ASP A 187 -10.71 -8.48 27.58
C ASP A 187 -10.43 -8.85 26.13
N ARG A 188 -11.06 -8.15 25.17
CA ARG A 188 -10.75 -8.32 23.75
C ARG A 188 -9.26 -8.07 23.43
N GLN A 189 -8.68 -7.02 24.00
CA GLN A 189 -7.24 -6.73 23.82
C GLN A 189 -6.38 -7.85 24.40
N ARG A 190 -6.61 -8.27 25.63
CA ARG A 190 -5.88 -9.37 26.27
C ARG A 190 -5.99 -10.68 25.50
N PHE A 191 -7.19 -10.98 24.99
CA PHE A 191 -7.41 -12.15 24.16
C PHE A 191 -6.56 -12.11 22.90
N TRP A 192 -6.60 -11.01 22.15
CA TRP A 192 -5.85 -10.87 20.91
C TRP A 192 -4.33 -10.85 21.19
N ASP A 193 -3.86 -10.18 22.23
CA ASP A 193 -2.45 -10.19 22.60
C ASP A 193 -1.95 -11.63 22.89
N ARG A 194 -2.79 -12.44 23.55
CA ARG A 194 -2.49 -13.86 23.79
C ARG A 194 -2.49 -14.70 22.52
N VAL A 195 -3.48 -14.56 21.67
CA VAL A 195 -3.68 -15.41 20.47
C VAL A 195 -2.70 -15.06 19.37
N LEU A 196 -2.38 -13.78 19.21
CA LEU A 196 -1.55 -13.28 18.09
C LEU A 196 -0.07 -13.13 18.47
N SER A 197 0.38 -13.76 19.56
CA SER A 197 1.79 -13.72 19.99
C SER A 197 2.30 -15.10 20.43
N GLY A 198 3.62 -15.26 20.42
CA GLY A 198 4.31 -16.45 20.91
C GLY A 198 3.98 -17.71 20.11
N SER A 199 4.14 -18.87 20.76
CA SER A 199 4.00 -20.18 20.11
C SER A 199 2.60 -20.49 19.58
N LEU A 200 1.56 -19.84 20.11
CA LEU A 200 0.21 -20.00 19.57
C LEU A 200 0.08 -19.32 18.20
N ALA A 201 0.58 -18.10 18.06
CA ALA A 201 0.62 -17.42 16.78
C ALA A 201 1.44 -18.21 15.73
N ASP A 202 2.59 -18.79 16.14
CA ASP A 202 3.42 -19.62 15.25
C ASP A 202 2.66 -20.87 14.75
N ARG A 203 1.88 -21.52 15.63
CA ARG A 203 1.02 -22.63 15.24
C ARG A 203 -0.09 -22.22 14.29
N LEU A 204 -0.77 -21.12 14.58
CA LEU A 204 -1.84 -20.59 13.74
C LEU A 204 -1.35 -20.21 12.34
N MET A 205 -0.14 -19.64 12.23
CA MET A 205 0.50 -19.32 10.94
C MET A 205 0.82 -20.56 10.10
N ALA A 206 0.99 -21.73 10.72
CA ALA A 206 1.26 -22.99 10.04
C ALA A 206 -0.01 -23.75 9.62
N MET A 207 -1.18 -23.31 10.07
CA MET A 207 -2.48 -23.89 9.72
C MET A 207 -3.03 -23.27 8.43
N ASP A 208 -4.01 -23.94 7.83
CA ASP A 208 -4.91 -23.29 6.87
C ASP A 208 -5.81 -22.28 7.57
N GLU A 209 -6.48 -21.46 6.80
CA GLU A 209 -7.28 -20.35 7.35
C GLU A 209 -8.47 -20.85 8.18
N ASP A 210 -9.12 -21.94 7.76
CA ASP A 210 -10.27 -22.49 8.47
C ASP A 210 -9.86 -23.11 9.81
N GLY A 211 -8.80 -23.92 9.83
CA GLY A 211 -8.25 -24.48 11.06
C GLY A 211 -7.77 -23.41 12.04
N ALA A 212 -7.15 -22.33 11.54
CA ALA A 212 -6.75 -21.21 12.37
C ALA A 212 -7.98 -20.48 12.99
N VAL A 213 -9.08 -20.32 12.26
CA VAL A 213 -10.32 -19.74 12.79
C VAL A 213 -10.91 -20.66 13.89
N GLU A 214 -10.98 -21.97 13.65
CA GLU A 214 -11.49 -22.95 14.64
C GLU A 214 -10.68 -22.91 15.93
N GLU A 215 -9.34 -22.91 15.83
CA GLU A 215 -8.46 -22.85 17.00
C GLU A 215 -8.60 -21.52 17.76
N ILE A 216 -8.72 -20.37 17.06
CA ILE A 216 -9.00 -19.08 17.69
C ILE A 216 -10.33 -19.12 18.47
N MET A 217 -11.36 -19.74 17.91
CA MET A 217 -12.66 -19.84 18.57
C MET A 217 -12.62 -20.84 19.75
N ALA A 218 -11.82 -21.91 19.65
CA ALA A 218 -11.59 -22.81 20.76
C ALA A 218 -10.85 -22.12 21.94
N GLU A 219 -9.83 -21.31 21.62
CA GLU A 219 -9.14 -20.48 22.63
C GLU A 219 -10.08 -19.44 23.28
N LEU A 220 -11.03 -18.89 22.52
CA LEU A 220 -12.04 -17.98 23.06
C LEU A 220 -12.93 -18.66 24.11
N SER A 221 -13.26 -19.94 23.89
CA SER A 221 -14.06 -20.71 24.83
C SER A 221 -13.31 -21.09 26.13
N ARG A 222 -11.98 -21.02 26.11
CA ARG A 222 -11.10 -21.28 27.28
C ARG A 222 -10.66 -19.98 27.99
N PHE A 223 -10.96 -18.81 27.42
CA PHE A 223 -10.54 -17.51 27.91
C PHE A 223 -11.50 -16.94 28.95
#